data_24436044ed1f017d7612c7f8dfb2cd43
#
_entry.id   24436044ed1f017d7612c7f8dfb2cd43
#
_cell.length_a   1.000
_cell.length_b   1.000
_cell.length_c   1.000
_cell.angle_alpha   90.00
_cell.angle_beta   90.00
_cell.angle_gamma   90.00
#
_symmetry.space_group_name_H-M   'P 1'
#
loop_
_entity.id
_entity.type
_entity.pdbx_description
1 polymer ?
#
loop_
_entity_poly.entity_id
_entity_poly.type
_entity_poly.pdbx_seq_one_letter_code
_entity_poly.pdbx_strand_id
1 'polypeptide(L)'
;MVARRLVAAELEDDPERSYAQAHVARELAARVGVVREVTGLAAYRAGKWTEALSELRAARRLTGRESFLPVMADAERALGRLDRALDLVHSPEVGKLTRAAQIELLIVESGIRRDQGRSQAAVVVLQVPELTDGKVRPWSGALFYAYADALLAAGREDEARDWFERAAAADPEGETDAADRVHELGGMVLEDLADFGDDDAGE
;
A
#
# COMPACT_ATOMS: atom_id res chain seq x y z
N MET A 1 14.73 -10.95 -27.29
CA MET A 1 13.37 -11.45 -26.97
C MET A 1 12.99 -11.16 -25.51
N VAL A 2 13.83 -11.50 -24.52
CA VAL A 2 13.58 -11.28 -23.08
C VAL A 2 13.30 -9.81 -22.75
N ALA A 3 14.21 -8.87 -23.08
CA ALA A 3 14.04 -7.45 -22.79
C ALA A 3 12.70 -6.88 -23.34
N ARG A 4 12.31 -7.28 -24.56
CA ARG A 4 11.03 -6.84 -25.13
C ARG A 4 9.82 -7.31 -24.31
N ARG A 5 9.87 -8.50 -23.71
CA ARG A 5 8.83 -9.04 -22.85
C ARG A 5 8.77 -8.33 -21.51
N LEU A 6 9.93 -7.95 -20.93
CA LEU A 6 9.99 -7.18 -19.70
C LEU A 6 9.36 -5.79 -19.89
N VAL A 7 9.74 -5.07 -20.96
CA VAL A 7 9.16 -3.77 -21.28
C VAL A 7 7.63 -3.89 -21.52
N ALA A 8 7.20 -4.94 -22.24
CA ALA A 8 5.77 -5.18 -22.46
C ALA A 8 5.02 -5.46 -21.14
N ALA A 9 5.65 -6.13 -20.18
CA ALA A 9 5.05 -6.36 -18.86
C ALA A 9 4.96 -5.07 -18.03
N GLU A 10 5.94 -4.18 -18.13
CA GLU A 10 5.94 -2.90 -17.41
C GLU A 10 4.94 -1.90 -17.96
N LEU A 11 4.67 -1.93 -19.28
CA LEU A 11 3.74 -1.02 -19.97
C LEU A 11 2.31 -1.57 -20.06
N GLU A 12 2.06 -2.77 -19.57
CA GLU A 12 0.74 -3.40 -19.62
C GLU A 12 -0.07 -3.03 -18.37
N ASP A 13 -1.21 -2.39 -18.56
CA ASP A 13 -2.10 -1.96 -17.48
C ASP A 13 -2.88 -3.14 -16.87
N ASP A 14 -3.21 -4.15 -17.67
CA ASP A 14 -3.88 -5.37 -17.19
C ASP A 14 -2.90 -6.25 -16.39
N PRO A 15 -3.14 -6.46 -15.07
CA PRO A 15 -2.20 -7.19 -14.22
C PRO A 15 -1.94 -8.64 -14.66
N GLU A 16 -2.98 -9.34 -15.17
CA GLU A 16 -2.83 -10.72 -15.63
C GLU A 16 -2.01 -10.79 -16.92
N ARG A 17 -2.22 -9.85 -17.84
CA ARG A 17 -1.44 -9.76 -19.07
C ARG A 17 0.01 -9.34 -18.78
N SER A 18 0.21 -8.38 -17.88
CA SER A 18 1.53 -7.99 -17.39
C SER A 18 2.28 -9.21 -16.86
N TYR A 19 1.64 -9.97 -15.95
CA TYR A 19 2.24 -11.20 -15.41
C TYR A 19 2.53 -12.23 -16.49
N ALA A 20 1.63 -12.45 -17.45
CA ALA A 20 1.86 -13.41 -18.54
C ALA A 20 3.10 -13.05 -19.39
N GLN A 21 3.32 -11.76 -19.70
CA GLN A 21 4.51 -11.30 -20.42
C GLN A 21 5.79 -11.51 -19.59
N ALA A 22 5.76 -11.16 -18.31
CA ALA A 22 6.89 -11.34 -17.39
C ALA A 22 7.23 -12.83 -17.21
N HIS A 23 6.23 -13.69 -17.08
CA HIS A 23 6.39 -15.13 -16.92
C HIS A 23 7.10 -15.77 -18.13
N VAL A 24 6.76 -15.38 -19.37
CA VAL A 24 7.47 -15.84 -20.57
C VAL A 24 8.94 -15.39 -20.55
N ALA A 25 9.22 -14.15 -20.11
CA ALA A 25 10.60 -13.68 -19.95
C ALA A 25 11.37 -14.51 -18.91
N ARG A 26 10.70 -14.89 -17.82
CA ARG A 26 11.26 -15.73 -16.75
C ARG A 26 11.60 -17.14 -17.22
N GLU A 27 10.78 -17.76 -18.07
CA GLU A 27 11.08 -19.07 -18.65
C GLU A 27 12.35 -19.04 -19.50
N LEU A 28 12.58 -17.93 -20.23
CA LEU A 28 13.73 -17.75 -21.09
C LEU A 28 15.02 -17.37 -20.35
N ALA A 29 14.93 -16.72 -19.19
CA ALA A 29 16.09 -16.13 -18.52
C ALA A 29 15.97 -16.17 -16.97
N ALA A 30 15.62 -17.30 -16.41
CA ALA A 30 15.36 -17.50 -14.98
C ALA A 30 16.53 -17.17 -14.02
N ARG A 31 17.75 -17.04 -14.53
CA ARG A 31 18.94 -16.72 -13.71
C ARG A 31 19.31 -15.24 -13.74
N VAL A 32 18.53 -14.41 -14.40
CA VAL A 32 18.75 -12.96 -14.51
C VAL A 32 17.93 -12.25 -13.44
N GLY A 33 18.59 -11.51 -12.56
CA GLY A 33 17.95 -10.87 -11.39
C GLY A 33 16.80 -9.94 -11.76
N VAL A 34 16.98 -9.07 -12.77
CA VAL A 34 15.92 -8.14 -13.22
C VAL A 34 14.70 -8.88 -13.79
N VAL A 35 14.88 -10.04 -14.39
CA VAL A 35 13.75 -10.86 -14.88
C VAL A 35 12.92 -11.37 -13.71
N ARG A 36 13.57 -11.84 -12.65
CA ARG A 36 12.90 -12.25 -11.41
C ARG A 36 12.18 -11.11 -10.74
N GLU A 37 12.81 -9.91 -10.72
CA GLU A 37 12.26 -8.68 -10.18
C GLU A 37 10.95 -8.31 -10.89
N VAL A 38 10.99 -8.12 -12.21
CA VAL A 38 9.81 -7.76 -13.00
C VAL A 38 8.71 -8.82 -12.88
N THR A 39 9.09 -10.12 -12.92
CA THR A 39 8.09 -11.20 -12.78
C THR A 39 7.45 -11.17 -11.38
N GLY A 40 8.23 -10.94 -10.33
CA GLY A 40 7.71 -10.86 -8.96
C GLY A 40 6.78 -9.67 -8.75
N LEU A 41 7.11 -8.49 -9.28
CA LEU A 41 6.27 -7.31 -9.21
C LEU A 41 4.98 -7.48 -10.04
N ALA A 42 5.07 -8.07 -11.23
CA ALA A 42 3.89 -8.38 -12.05
C ALA A 42 2.98 -9.41 -11.37
N ALA A 43 3.55 -10.45 -10.76
CA ALA A 43 2.81 -11.42 -9.96
C ALA A 43 2.10 -10.78 -8.77
N TYR A 44 2.77 -9.83 -8.07
CA TYR A 44 2.18 -9.06 -6.98
C TYR A 44 0.96 -8.26 -7.46
N ARG A 45 1.09 -7.49 -8.55
CA ARG A 45 -0.03 -6.73 -9.13
C ARG A 45 -1.20 -7.63 -9.56
N ALA A 46 -0.93 -8.85 -9.98
CA ALA A 46 -1.93 -9.85 -10.35
C ALA A 46 -2.49 -10.65 -9.15
N GLY A 47 -2.19 -10.26 -7.91
CA GLY A 47 -2.66 -10.97 -6.71
C GLY A 47 -2.06 -12.36 -6.50
N LYS A 48 -1.01 -12.72 -7.24
CA LYS A 48 -0.33 -14.02 -7.16
C LYS A 48 0.77 -13.98 -6.08
N TRP A 49 0.34 -13.80 -4.84
CA TRP A 49 1.22 -13.50 -3.70
C TRP A 49 2.33 -14.53 -3.48
N THR A 50 2.02 -15.81 -3.64
CA THR A 50 3.00 -16.90 -3.46
C THR A 50 4.09 -16.86 -4.52
N GLU A 51 3.71 -16.64 -5.77
CA GLU A 51 4.63 -16.47 -6.90
C GLU A 51 5.47 -15.21 -6.74
N ALA A 52 4.85 -14.09 -6.37
CA ALA A 52 5.53 -12.83 -6.09
C ALA A 52 6.65 -13.02 -5.07
N LEU A 53 6.35 -13.64 -3.93
CA LEU A 53 7.34 -13.95 -2.89
C LEU A 53 8.46 -14.86 -3.39
N SER A 54 8.13 -15.87 -4.19
CA SER A 54 9.14 -16.79 -4.76
C SER A 54 10.12 -16.06 -5.68
N GLU A 55 9.58 -15.23 -6.59
CA GLU A 55 10.37 -14.51 -7.58
C GLU A 55 11.19 -13.38 -6.92
N LEU A 56 10.60 -12.60 -6.01
CA LEU A 56 11.31 -11.52 -5.30
C LEU A 56 12.40 -12.04 -4.36
N ARG A 57 12.20 -13.18 -3.69
CA ARG A 57 13.28 -13.84 -2.94
C ARG A 57 14.41 -14.30 -3.85
N ALA A 58 14.09 -14.79 -5.03
CA ALA A 58 15.11 -15.16 -6.01
C ALA A 58 15.86 -13.92 -6.54
N ALA A 59 15.13 -12.82 -6.81
CA ALA A 59 15.72 -11.54 -7.21
C ALA A 59 16.71 -11.03 -6.15
N ARG A 60 16.31 -11.00 -4.86
CA ARG A 60 17.18 -10.61 -3.73
C ARG A 60 18.47 -11.45 -3.68
N ARG A 61 18.37 -12.77 -3.82
CA ARG A 61 19.57 -13.65 -3.82
C ARG A 61 20.52 -13.37 -4.99
N LEU A 62 19.99 -12.97 -6.14
CA LEU A 62 20.76 -12.72 -7.36
C LEU A 62 21.36 -11.32 -7.39
N THR A 63 20.70 -10.33 -6.83
CA THR A 63 21.06 -8.91 -6.95
C THR A 63 21.59 -8.28 -5.67
N GLY A 64 21.32 -8.88 -4.52
CA GLY A 64 21.59 -8.27 -3.20
C GLY A 64 20.73 -7.05 -2.87
N ARG A 65 19.67 -6.77 -3.67
CA ARG A 65 18.79 -5.62 -3.46
C ARG A 65 17.73 -5.93 -2.41
N GLU A 66 17.51 -4.99 -1.51
CA GLU A 66 16.50 -5.07 -0.45
C GLU A 66 15.24 -4.23 -0.75
N SER A 67 15.22 -3.50 -1.87
CA SER A 67 14.12 -2.59 -2.26
C SER A 67 12.75 -3.26 -2.38
N PHE A 68 12.68 -4.60 -2.42
CA PHE A 68 11.43 -5.36 -2.51
C PHE A 68 10.83 -5.75 -1.15
N LEU A 69 11.46 -5.36 -0.05
CA LEU A 69 10.95 -5.70 1.29
C LEU A 69 9.51 -5.23 1.53
N PRO A 70 9.09 -4.01 1.12
CA PRO A 70 7.70 -3.59 1.29
C PRO A 70 6.71 -4.50 0.55
N VAL A 71 6.97 -4.78 -0.71
CA VAL A 71 6.12 -5.67 -1.53
C VAL A 71 6.06 -7.08 -0.98
N MET A 72 7.21 -7.60 -0.50
CA MET A 72 7.25 -8.94 0.11
C MET A 72 6.50 -8.99 1.45
N ALA A 73 6.60 -7.95 2.27
CA ALA A 73 5.88 -7.86 3.53
C ALA A 73 4.36 -7.80 3.30
N ASP A 74 3.92 -7.01 2.33
CA ASP A 74 2.51 -6.91 1.99
C ASP A 74 1.97 -8.21 1.37
N ALA A 75 2.74 -8.90 0.52
CA ALA A 75 2.38 -10.22 0.00
C ALA A 75 2.24 -11.29 1.11
N GLU A 76 3.10 -11.29 2.14
CA GLU A 76 2.94 -12.18 3.31
C GLU A 76 1.69 -11.79 4.12
N ARG A 77 1.41 -10.48 4.28
CA ARG A 77 0.19 -9.96 4.91
C ARG A 77 -1.06 -10.43 4.15
N ALA A 78 -1.10 -10.27 2.82
CA ALA A 78 -2.21 -10.70 1.97
C ALA A 78 -2.48 -12.22 2.04
N LEU A 79 -1.45 -13.02 2.33
CA LEU A 79 -1.57 -14.46 2.60
C LEU A 79 -2.01 -14.78 4.05
N GLY A 80 -2.31 -13.76 4.88
CA GLY A 80 -2.65 -13.94 6.29
C GLY A 80 -1.46 -14.34 7.18
N ARG A 81 -0.24 -14.24 6.70
CA ARG A 81 0.99 -14.65 7.41
C ARG A 81 1.59 -13.47 8.15
N LEU A 82 0.82 -12.88 9.08
CA LEU A 82 1.12 -11.61 9.72
C LEU A 82 2.47 -11.60 10.47
N ASP A 83 2.84 -12.71 11.10
CA ASP A 83 4.14 -12.82 11.80
C ASP A 83 5.31 -12.72 10.82
N ARG A 84 5.22 -13.40 9.67
CA ARG A 84 6.25 -13.32 8.63
C ARG A 84 6.33 -11.94 7.98
N ALA A 85 5.20 -11.26 7.84
CA ALA A 85 5.17 -9.88 7.36
C ALA A 85 5.89 -8.96 8.36
N LEU A 86 5.63 -9.11 9.66
CA LEU A 86 6.33 -8.36 10.72
C LEU A 86 7.83 -8.67 10.78
N ASP A 87 8.25 -9.91 10.56
CA ASP A 87 9.67 -10.28 10.45
C ASP A 87 10.38 -9.51 9.34
N LEU A 88 9.71 -9.28 8.20
CA LEU A 88 10.25 -8.47 7.10
C LEU A 88 10.29 -6.99 7.45
N VAL A 89 9.21 -6.46 8.03
CA VAL A 89 9.10 -5.04 8.44
C VAL A 89 10.18 -4.68 9.47
N HIS A 90 10.52 -5.58 10.39
CA HIS A 90 11.50 -5.35 11.45
C HIS A 90 12.89 -5.92 11.14
N SER A 91 13.12 -6.35 9.89
CA SER A 91 14.42 -6.91 9.51
C SER A 91 15.54 -5.87 9.58
N PRO A 92 16.79 -6.27 9.90
CA PRO A 92 17.94 -5.35 9.96
C PRO A 92 18.20 -4.60 8.64
N GLU A 93 17.78 -5.16 7.53
CA GLU A 93 17.92 -4.62 6.19
C GLU A 93 17.13 -3.33 5.98
N VAL A 94 16.07 -3.10 6.76
CA VAL A 94 15.23 -1.89 6.67
C VAL A 94 16.05 -0.61 6.83
N GLY A 95 17.08 -0.63 7.67
CA GLY A 95 18.00 0.51 7.85
C GLY A 95 18.82 0.88 6.59
N LYS A 96 18.86 0.01 5.58
CA LYS A 96 19.56 0.24 4.31
C LYS A 96 18.64 0.77 3.20
N LEU A 97 17.34 0.79 3.45
CA LEU A 97 16.34 1.24 2.49
C LEU A 97 16.32 2.76 2.35
N THR A 98 15.85 3.24 1.20
CA THR A 98 15.49 4.65 1.03
C THR A 98 14.36 5.03 1.99
N ARG A 99 14.23 6.32 2.31
CA ARG A 99 13.15 6.79 3.16
C ARG A 99 11.77 6.46 2.60
N ALA A 100 11.59 6.54 1.28
CA ALA A 100 10.36 6.12 0.60
C ALA A 100 10.01 4.66 0.94
N ALA A 101 10.92 3.72 0.73
CA ALA A 101 10.67 2.30 1.01
C ALA A 101 10.48 2.02 2.52
N GLN A 102 11.09 2.81 3.41
CA GLN A 102 10.80 2.74 4.84
C GLN A 102 9.37 3.18 5.16
N ILE A 103 8.88 4.25 4.53
CA ILE A 103 7.49 4.70 4.67
C ILE A 103 6.52 3.64 4.14
N GLU A 104 6.80 3.04 2.99
CA GLU A 104 5.98 1.93 2.46
C GLU A 104 5.90 0.76 3.46
N LEU A 105 7.01 0.40 4.13
CA LEU A 105 7.00 -0.62 5.17
C LEU A 105 6.16 -0.22 6.38
N LEU A 106 6.17 1.05 6.81
CA LEU A 106 5.31 1.52 7.89
C LEU A 106 3.83 1.47 7.50
N ILE A 107 3.50 1.76 6.24
CA ILE A 107 2.14 1.61 5.70
C ILE A 107 1.70 0.14 5.78
N VAL A 108 2.57 -0.78 5.36
CA VAL A 108 2.30 -2.23 5.48
C VAL A 108 2.15 -2.65 6.95
N GLU A 109 3.03 -2.18 7.85
CA GLU A 109 2.91 -2.47 9.28
C GLU A 109 1.59 -1.96 9.87
N SER A 110 1.18 -0.75 9.52
CA SER A 110 -0.12 -0.21 9.93
C SER A 110 -1.27 -1.12 9.48
N GLY A 111 -1.24 -1.59 8.22
CA GLY A 111 -2.18 -2.59 7.71
C GLY A 111 -2.18 -3.87 8.53
N ILE A 112 -1.00 -4.42 8.86
CA ILE A 112 -0.86 -5.61 9.70
C ILE A 112 -1.49 -5.39 11.09
N ARG A 113 -1.27 -4.20 11.70
CA ARG A 113 -1.86 -3.88 13.01
C ARG A 113 -3.38 -3.83 12.95
N ARG A 114 -3.95 -3.30 11.86
CA ARG A 114 -5.40 -3.32 11.64
C ARG A 114 -5.93 -4.74 11.46
N ASP A 115 -5.27 -5.57 10.65
CA ASP A 115 -5.64 -6.97 10.45
C ASP A 115 -5.59 -7.79 11.77
N GLN A 116 -4.77 -7.36 12.73
CA GLN A 116 -4.73 -7.90 14.10
C GLN A 116 -5.81 -7.31 15.04
N GLY A 117 -6.68 -6.40 14.56
CA GLY A 117 -7.64 -5.68 15.39
C GLY A 117 -7.01 -4.62 16.32
N ARG A 118 -5.77 -4.19 16.05
CA ARG A 118 -5.01 -3.25 16.87
C ARG A 118 -4.97 -1.85 16.23
N SER A 119 -6.14 -1.27 15.99
CA SER A 119 -6.28 -0.01 15.25
C SER A 119 -5.49 1.16 15.85
N GLN A 120 -5.45 1.30 17.18
CA GLN A 120 -4.64 2.34 17.82
C GLN A 120 -3.13 2.17 17.56
N ALA A 121 -2.64 0.93 17.54
CA ALA A 121 -1.24 0.65 17.21
C ALA A 121 -0.96 0.99 15.73
N ALA A 122 -1.91 0.76 14.82
CA ALA A 122 -1.80 1.15 13.42
C ALA A 122 -1.61 2.67 13.25
N VAL A 123 -2.35 3.47 14.02
CA VAL A 123 -2.19 4.94 14.02
C VAL A 123 -0.79 5.32 14.50
N VAL A 124 -0.32 4.74 15.62
CA VAL A 124 0.99 5.07 16.22
C VAL A 124 2.14 4.77 15.28
N VAL A 125 2.10 3.65 14.56
CA VAL A 125 3.14 3.25 13.58
C VAL A 125 3.36 4.35 12.53
N LEU A 126 2.31 5.03 12.09
CA LEU A 126 2.37 6.04 11.04
C LEU A 126 2.66 7.46 11.57
N GLN A 127 2.78 7.67 12.88
CA GLN A 127 3.12 8.97 13.46
C GLN A 127 4.60 9.32 13.23
N VAL A 128 4.91 9.68 12.00
CA VAL A 128 6.25 10.09 11.55
C VAL A 128 6.31 11.60 11.30
N PRO A 129 7.51 12.23 11.36
CA PRO A 129 7.65 13.66 11.13
C PRO A 129 7.08 14.15 9.80
N GLU A 130 7.09 13.29 8.78
CA GLU A 130 6.61 13.60 7.42
C GLU A 130 5.11 13.86 7.34
N LEU A 131 4.31 13.44 8.34
CA LEU A 131 2.89 13.81 8.40
C LEU A 131 2.68 15.32 8.57
N THR A 132 3.59 16.02 9.26
CA THR A 132 3.36 17.39 9.72
C THR A 132 4.45 18.38 9.32
N ASP A 133 5.49 17.96 8.60
CA ASP A 133 6.61 18.83 8.21
C ASP A 133 6.29 19.78 7.04
N GLY A 134 5.07 19.74 6.51
CA GLY A 134 4.58 20.63 5.45
C GLY A 134 5.17 20.36 4.06
N LYS A 135 5.91 19.26 3.88
CA LYS A 135 6.53 18.92 2.59
C LYS A 135 5.75 17.81 1.90
N VAL A 136 5.34 18.07 0.66
CA VAL A 136 4.75 17.04 -0.20
C VAL A 136 5.87 16.28 -0.93
N ARG A 137 5.81 14.96 -0.87
CA ARG A 137 6.75 14.02 -1.50
C ARG A 137 5.96 13.03 -2.35
N PRO A 138 6.59 12.28 -3.28
CA PRO A 138 5.88 11.31 -4.11
C PRO A 138 5.03 10.28 -3.33
N TRP A 139 5.43 9.96 -2.11
CA TRP A 139 4.69 9.01 -1.26
C TRP A 139 3.73 9.66 -0.25
N SER A 140 3.59 11.00 -0.25
CA SER A 140 2.76 11.70 0.76
C SER A 140 1.29 11.32 0.65
N GLY A 141 0.74 11.19 -0.55
CA GLY A 141 -0.63 10.74 -0.78
C GLY A 141 -0.90 9.40 -0.12
N ALA A 142 -0.06 8.40 -0.41
CA ALA A 142 -0.18 7.06 0.17
C ALA A 142 0.00 7.05 1.71
N LEU A 143 0.93 7.84 2.25
CA LEU A 143 1.13 7.96 3.70
C LEU A 143 -0.08 8.59 4.39
N PHE A 144 -0.60 9.69 3.85
CA PHE A 144 -1.76 10.40 4.42
C PHE A 144 -3.01 9.54 4.35
N TYR A 145 -3.20 8.85 3.23
CA TYR A 145 -4.28 7.88 3.05
C TYR A 145 -4.22 6.76 4.09
N ALA A 146 -3.06 6.11 4.25
CA ALA A 146 -2.88 5.03 5.22
C ALA A 146 -3.10 5.50 6.67
N TYR A 147 -2.72 6.75 6.97
CA TYR A 147 -2.96 7.34 8.29
C TYR A 147 -4.45 7.62 8.53
N ALA A 148 -5.15 8.17 7.52
CA ALA A 148 -6.60 8.37 7.56
C ALA A 148 -7.35 7.06 7.80
N ASP A 149 -6.98 6.02 7.05
CA ASP A 149 -7.57 4.68 7.12
C ASP A 149 -7.32 4.01 8.50
N ALA A 150 -6.14 4.25 9.11
CA ALA A 150 -5.86 3.81 10.47
C ALA A 150 -6.68 4.58 11.53
N LEU A 151 -6.89 5.88 11.35
CA LEU A 151 -7.73 6.72 12.21
C LEU A 151 -9.19 6.26 12.13
N LEU A 152 -9.70 6.04 10.93
CA LEU A 152 -11.06 5.54 10.72
C LEU A 152 -11.28 4.19 11.40
N ALA A 153 -10.35 3.25 11.22
CA ALA A 153 -10.38 1.95 11.91
C ALA A 153 -10.30 2.08 13.44
N ALA A 154 -9.79 3.20 13.96
CA ALA A 154 -9.72 3.51 15.38
C ALA A 154 -10.96 4.29 15.89
N GLY A 155 -11.98 4.52 15.04
CA GLY A 155 -13.20 5.27 15.38
C GLY A 155 -13.00 6.78 15.47
N ARG A 156 -11.96 7.34 14.82
CA ARG A 156 -11.61 8.77 14.81
C ARG A 156 -12.01 9.39 13.47
N GLU A 157 -13.31 9.39 13.18
CA GLU A 157 -13.87 9.69 11.85
C GLU A 157 -13.59 11.11 11.39
N ASP A 158 -13.76 12.13 12.25
CA ASP A 158 -13.49 13.54 11.89
C ASP A 158 -12.03 13.73 11.48
N GLU A 159 -11.11 13.16 12.26
CA GLU A 159 -9.68 13.25 11.93
C GLU A 159 -9.33 12.44 10.67
N ALA A 160 -9.97 11.29 10.47
CA ALA A 160 -9.78 10.49 9.26
C ALA A 160 -10.19 11.29 8.02
N ARG A 161 -11.34 11.98 8.06
CA ARG A 161 -11.81 12.84 6.96
C ARG A 161 -10.78 13.92 6.62
N ASP A 162 -10.29 14.66 7.63
CA ASP A 162 -9.30 15.71 7.41
C ASP A 162 -8.00 15.15 6.75
N TRP A 163 -7.62 13.93 7.10
CA TRP A 163 -6.45 13.28 6.51
C TRP A 163 -6.72 12.70 5.13
N PHE A 164 -7.93 12.23 4.82
CA PHE A 164 -8.29 11.87 3.44
C PHE A 164 -8.31 13.10 2.53
N GLU A 165 -8.76 14.28 3.00
CA GLU A 165 -8.66 15.53 2.25
C GLU A 165 -7.20 15.87 1.90
N ARG A 166 -6.29 15.72 2.87
CA ARG A 166 -4.85 15.92 2.64
C ARG A 166 -4.27 14.87 1.69
N ALA A 167 -4.72 13.63 1.78
CA ALA A 167 -4.30 12.57 0.87
C ALA A 167 -4.72 12.89 -0.57
N ALA A 168 -5.98 13.25 -0.80
CA ALA A 168 -6.49 13.65 -2.11
C ALA A 168 -5.73 14.87 -2.68
N ALA A 169 -5.41 15.87 -1.84
CA ALA A 169 -4.63 17.03 -2.27
C ALA A 169 -3.16 16.68 -2.63
N ALA A 170 -2.62 15.60 -2.07
CA ALA A 170 -1.25 15.14 -2.32
C ALA A 170 -1.18 14.04 -3.40
N ASP A 171 -2.29 13.64 -3.98
CA ASP A 171 -2.45 12.57 -4.98
C ASP A 171 -3.11 13.11 -6.27
N PRO A 172 -2.43 13.94 -7.04
CA PRO A 172 -3.00 14.57 -8.24
C PRO A 172 -3.27 13.56 -9.38
N GLU A 173 -2.65 12.40 -9.34
CA GLU A 173 -2.83 11.34 -10.35
C GLU A 173 -3.99 10.40 -9.99
N GLY A 174 -4.54 10.50 -8.77
CA GLY A 174 -5.67 9.68 -8.32
C GLY A 174 -5.29 8.20 -8.16
N GLU A 175 -4.10 7.95 -7.62
CA GLU A 175 -3.64 6.59 -7.32
C GLU A 175 -4.42 5.95 -6.15
N THR A 176 -5.07 6.79 -5.32
CA THR A 176 -5.92 6.36 -4.20
C THR A 176 -7.37 6.82 -4.40
N ASP A 177 -8.31 6.21 -3.69
CA ASP A 177 -9.71 6.63 -3.64
C ASP A 177 -9.98 7.70 -2.55
N ALA A 178 -8.96 8.46 -2.14
CA ALA A 178 -9.06 9.43 -1.05
C ALA A 178 -10.21 10.43 -1.22
N ALA A 179 -10.42 10.92 -2.45
CA ALA A 179 -11.51 11.85 -2.74
C ALA A 179 -12.90 11.22 -2.51
N ASP A 180 -13.08 9.96 -2.91
CA ASP A 180 -14.33 9.22 -2.70
C ASP A 180 -14.58 9.00 -1.21
N ARG A 181 -13.53 8.67 -0.44
CA ARG A 181 -13.61 8.50 1.02
C ARG A 181 -14.02 9.78 1.75
N VAL A 182 -13.53 10.95 1.32
CA VAL A 182 -13.98 12.26 1.83
C VAL A 182 -15.47 12.45 1.60
N HIS A 183 -15.93 12.09 0.40
CA HIS A 183 -17.35 12.23 0.04
C HIS A 183 -18.24 11.30 0.85
N GLU A 184 -17.84 10.06 1.03
CA GLU A 184 -18.56 9.08 1.86
C GLU A 184 -18.70 9.53 3.31
N LEU A 185 -17.62 10.00 3.93
CA LEU A 185 -17.62 10.49 5.31
C LEU A 185 -18.36 11.83 5.46
N GLY A 186 -18.34 12.68 4.43
CA GLY A 186 -19.12 13.93 4.41
C GLY A 186 -20.61 13.73 4.21
N GLY A 187 -21.03 12.71 3.47
CA GLY A 187 -22.43 12.37 3.24
C GLY A 187 -23.15 11.86 4.49
N MET A 188 -22.47 11.11 5.35
CA MET A 188 -23.05 10.62 6.62
C MET A 188 -23.42 11.76 7.58
N VAL A 189 -22.62 12.85 7.59
CA VAL A 189 -22.91 14.02 8.45
C VAL A 189 -24.19 14.75 8.04
N LEU A 190 -24.55 14.72 6.75
CA LEU A 190 -25.79 15.35 6.25
C LEU A 190 -27.04 14.51 6.54
N GLU A 191 -26.93 13.18 6.54
CA GLU A 191 -28.05 12.30 6.90
C GLU A 191 -28.36 12.38 8.40
N ASP A 192 -27.37 12.43 9.28
CA ASP A 192 -27.59 12.61 10.72
C ASP A 192 -28.22 13.97 11.06
N LEU A 193 -27.95 15.02 10.30
CA LEU A 193 -28.59 16.33 10.51
C LEU A 193 -30.01 16.39 9.97
N ALA A 194 -30.38 15.58 8.99
CA ALA A 194 -31.72 15.52 8.44
C ALA A 194 -32.71 14.81 9.40
N ASP A 195 -32.23 13.88 10.22
CA ASP A 195 -33.05 13.10 11.16
C ASP A 195 -33.42 13.88 12.45
N PHE A 196 -32.73 15.02 12.71
CA PHE A 196 -33.04 15.89 13.86
C PHE A 196 -34.02 17.02 13.52
N GLY A 197 -34.53 17.13 12.28
CA GLY A 197 -35.32 18.27 11.80
C GLY A 197 -36.85 18.12 11.85
N ASP A 198 -37.42 16.95 12.13
CA ASP A 198 -38.84 16.68 11.90
C ASP A 198 -39.69 16.46 13.18
N ASP A 199 -39.14 16.61 14.38
CA ASP A 199 -39.86 16.34 15.63
C ASP A 199 -40.46 17.58 16.33
N ASP A 200 -40.48 18.80 15.76
CA ASP A 200 -41.00 20.00 16.42
C ASP A 200 -42.00 20.81 15.58
N ALA A 201 -42.97 20.13 14.97
CA ALA A 201 -44.13 20.79 14.36
C ALA A 201 -45.41 20.02 14.65
N GLY A 202 -45.80 20.03 15.93
CA GLY A 202 -47.08 19.43 16.36
C GLY A 202 -47.55 19.87 17.75
N GLU A 203 -47.99 21.10 17.88
CA GLU A 203 -49.09 21.54 18.80
C GLU A 203 -49.79 22.80 18.29
#